data_9e2794a37576e8bb5c19d1067699f46e
#
_entry.id   9e2794a37576e8bb5c19d1067699f46e
#
_cell.length_a   1.000
_cell.length_b   1.000
_cell.length_c   1.000
_cell.angle_alpha   90.00
_cell.angle_beta   90.00
_cell.angle_gamma   90.00
#
_symmetry.space_group_name_H-M   'P 1'
#
loop_
_entity.id
_entity.type
_entity.pdbx_description
1 polymer ?
#
loop_
_entity_poly.entity_id
_entity_poly.type
_entity_poly.pdbx_seq_one_letter_code
_entity_poly.pdbx_strand_id
1 'polypeptide(L)'
;MEKIDGNWIMRGCASDAPERLTSSDELLNLIKLIGFLPLFANLIPGFSVEEHTLADDWWTGDSNSDPWEWRMILAESDEIAYGKFFRQKAGFISKAWFPVFANYRRNGYDFDALYDDGLASHHSRKIMDAFLLNEQMVGGRLTIPEITKTAGETERSIVPLQMQTYLIVDGFQRRQSKNGKSYGLPSGVYLTPETKWGYEFVTSEYHTSPEESWLQIMEQANKKFSAASEKQLYEVLGIRYPEQPASNDAKIVKNKSQKTKKPDPMQLPFPENLFTVIGLDLIFDSGIYTPLSEDQMRGLEYAIETLPKMVRTVIRLRFIEHLTTKQVAESLQRSRSRIWQIERKGIRFLKHVSRMSFFKNGYGVETAQRARRAWENSVERVFDNGEISWDRAEKVSIHELGLSDRSRNGLRGGGVENLAQLLRFMDYPEKLLQFNWFGPACLQEVTQKLKKLGANI
;
A
#
# COMPACT_ATOMS: atom_id res chain seq x y z
N MET A 1 -3.38 -28.23 -12.29
CA MET A 1 -3.57 -29.18 -11.17
C MET A 1 -5.05 -29.25 -10.84
N GLU A 2 -5.64 -30.42 -10.91
CA GLU A 2 -7.07 -30.65 -10.70
C GLU A 2 -7.26 -31.52 -9.45
N LYS A 3 -8.35 -31.32 -8.71
CA LYS A 3 -8.66 -32.13 -7.54
C LYS A 3 -9.67 -33.20 -7.94
N ILE A 4 -9.21 -34.46 -8.01
CA ILE A 4 -10.04 -35.62 -8.34
C ILE A 4 -10.04 -36.54 -7.11
N ASP A 5 -11.23 -36.91 -6.60
CA ASP A 5 -11.40 -37.77 -5.42
C ASP A 5 -10.58 -37.34 -4.19
N GLY A 6 -10.43 -36.01 -4.00
CA GLY A 6 -9.67 -35.45 -2.89
C GLY A 6 -8.19 -35.27 -3.14
N ASN A 7 -7.64 -35.87 -4.18
CA ASN A 7 -6.22 -35.78 -4.54
C ASN A 7 -5.97 -34.70 -5.59
N TRP A 8 -4.84 -34.00 -5.48
CA TRP A 8 -4.39 -33.06 -6.52
C TRP A 8 -3.64 -33.83 -7.60
N ILE A 9 -4.13 -33.78 -8.83
CA ILE A 9 -3.54 -34.46 -9.99
C ILE A 9 -3.01 -33.40 -10.95
N MET A 10 -1.75 -33.59 -11.37
CA MET A 10 -1.15 -32.82 -12.46
C MET A 10 -1.65 -33.36 -13.78
N ARG A 11 -2.06 -32.47 -14.70
CA ARG A 11 -2.46 -32.88 -16.06
C ARG A 11 -1.23 -33.15 -16.94
N GLY A 12 -0.29 -32.22 -16.93
CA GLY A 12 0.89 -32.28 -17.80
C GLY A 12 0.55 -32.20 -19.29
N CYS A 13 1.56 -32.40 -20.12
CA CYS A 13 1.42 -32.59 -21.57
C CYS A 13 1.77 -34.05 -21.94
N ALA A 14 1.50 -34.42 -23.20
CA ALA A 14 1.95 -35.68 -23.75
C ALA A 14 3.48 -35.68 -23.93
N SER A 15 4.12 -36.86 -23.85
CA SER A 15 5.57 -36.98 -23.99
C SER A 15 6.12 -36.58 -25.36
N ASP A 16 5.29 -36.67 -26.38
CA ASP A 16 5.58 -36.31 -27.78
C ASP A 16 5.00 -34.93 -28.17
N ALA A 17 4.49 -34.18 -27.21
CA ALA A 17 3.94 -32.86 -27.49
C ALA A 17 5.03 -31.90 -28.06
N PRO A 18 4.78 -31.26 -29.21
CA PRO A 18 5.78 -30.44 -29.89
C PRO A 18 6.18 -29.17 -29.11
N GLU A 19 5.34 -28.72 -28.20
CA GLU A 19 5.56 -27.54 -27.35
C GLU A 19 6.01 -27.91 -25.93
N ARG A 20 6.45 -29.18 -25.74
CA ARG A 20 6.92 -29.63 -24.43
C ARG A 20 8.21 -28.92 -24.05
N LEU A 21 8.24 -28.40 -22.83
CA LEU A 21 9.43 -27.82 -22.22
C LEU A 21 10.25 -28.90 -21.51
N THR A 22 11.57 -28.83 -21.69
CA THR A 22 12.53 -29.78 -21.12
C THR A 22 13.59 -29.13 -20.24
N SER A 23 13.61 -27.80 -20.17
CA SER A 23 14.59 -27.03 -19.38
C SER A 23 14.04 -25.69 -18.87
N SER A 24 14.71 -25.14 -17.87
CA SER A 24 14.42 -23.80 -17.33
C SER A 24 14.66 -22.70 -18.39
N ASP A 25 15.60 -22.87 -19.31
CA ASP A 25 15.90 -21.91 -20.37
C ASP A 25 14.77 -21.85 -21.40
N GLU A 26 14.22 -23.01 -21.77
CA GLU A 26 13.04 -23.07 -22.65
C GLU A 26 11.83 -22.42 -21.98
N LEU A 27 11.64 -22.65 -20.69
CA LEU A 27 10.58 -21.99 -19.90
C LEU A 27 10.79 -20.48 -19.87
N LEU A 28 12.03 -20.00 -19.64
CA LEU A 28 12.33 -18.57 -19.68
C LEU A 28 11.98 -17.96 -21.04
N ASN A 29 12.35 -18.64 -22.13
CA ASN A 29 12.04 -18.17 -23.48
C ASN A 29 10.52 -18.12 -23.74
N LEU A 30 9.77 -19.12 -23.28
CA LEU A 30 8.32 -19.13 -23.39
C LEU A 30 7.69 -17.97 -22.60
N ILE A 31 8.14 -17.73 -21.38
CA ILE A 31 7.67 -16.59 -20.54
C ILE A 31 7.96 -15.26 -21.25
N LYS A 32 9.14 -15.09 -21.82
CA LYS A 32 9.51 -13.86 -22.57
C LYS A 32 8.65 -13.68 -23.82
N LEU A 33 8.33 -14.75 -24.51
CA LEU A 33 7.50 -14.74 -25.72
C LEU A 33 6.04 -14.37 -25.43
N ILE A 34 5.45 -14.95 -24.38
CA ILE A 34 4.06 -14.71 -23.98
C ILE A 34 3.95 -13.41 -23.17
N GLY A 35 4.98 -13.11 -22.38
CA GLY A 35 5.04 -11.96 -21.48
C GLY A 35 4.69 -12.32 -20.03
N PHE A 36 3.79 -13.26 -19.79
CA PHE A 36 3.35 -13.70 -18.47
C PHE A 36 2.72 -15.09 -18.56
N LEU A 37 2.97 -15.94 -17.53
CA LEU A 37 2.55 -17.34 -17.58
C LEU A 37 2.21 -17.85 -16.17
N PRO A 38 0.98 -18.30 -15.91
CA PRO A 38 0.63 -19.02 -14.68
C PRO A 38 1.42 -20.33 -14.55
N LEU A 39 1.72 -20.73 -13.30
CA LEU A 39 2.47 -21.98 -13.06
C LEU A 39 1.57 -23.21 -13.30
N PHE A 40 0.31 -23.15 -12.88
CA PHE A 40 -0.63 -24.26 -12.92
C PHE A 40 -1.75 -24.05 -13.91
N ALA A 41 -2.28 -25.16 -14.42
CA ALA A 41 -3.42 -25.18 -15.33
C ALA A 41 -4.61 -24.35 -14.79
N ASN A 42 -5.28 -23.68 -15.70
CA ASN A 42 -6.34 -22.73 -15.41
C ASN A 42 -7.48 -22.82 -16.44
N LEU A 43 -8.35 -21.82 -16.51
CA LEU A 43 -9.51 -21.80 -17.41
C LEU A 43 -9.16 -21.64 -18.89
N ILE A 44 -7.91 -21.29 -19.21
CA ILE A 44 -7.45 -21.07 -20.58
C ILE A 44 -6.49 -22.20 -20.93
N PRO A 45 -6.87 -23.12 -21.83
CA PRO A 45 -6.03 -24.25 -22.23
C PRO A 45 -4.67 -23.79 -22.78
N GLY A 46 -3.59 -24.47 -22.38
CA GLY A 46 -2.22 -24.16 -22.80
C GLY A 46 -1.61 -22.90 -22.13
N PHE A 47 -2.37 -22.22 -21.26
CA PHE A 47 -1.88 -21.00 -20.60
C PHE A 47 -1.30 -21.31 -19.20
N SER A 48 -0.40 -22.28 -19.12
CA SER A 48 0.32 -22.60 -17.88
C SER A 48 1.59 -23.39 -18.16
N VAL A 49 2.54 -23.33 -17.21
CA VAL A 49 3.74 -24.18 -17.27
C VAL A 49 3.37 -25.67 -17.17
N GLU A 50 2.39 -26.01 -16.33
CA GLU A 50 1.90 -27.38 -16.14
C GLU A 50 1.51 -28.05 -17.45
N GLU A 51 0.87 -27.32 -18.36
CA GLU A 51 0.38 -27.86 -19.64
C GLU A 51 1.47 -28.02 -20.71
N HIS A 52 2.68 -27.50 -20.44
CA HIS A 52 3.86 -27.61 -21.32
C HIS A 52 4.94 -28.54 -20.75
N THR A 53 4.66 -29.26 -19.66
CA THR A 53 5.63 -30.13 -18.97
C THR A 53 5.01 -31.48 -18.64
N LEU A 54 5.81 -32.53 -18.49
CA LEU A 54 5.29 -33.84 -18.08
C LEU A 54 4.82 -33.79 -16.62
N ALA A 55 3.73 -34.47 -16.34
CA ALA A 55 3.22 -34.60 -14.98
C ALA A 55 4.24 -35.30 -14.04
N ASP A 56 4.95 -36.29 -14.56
CA ASP A 56 5.91 -37.09 -13.81
C ASP A 56 7.22 -36.36 -13.49
N ASP A 57 7.52 -35.25 -14.19
CA ASP A 57 8.72 -34.46 -13.95
C ASP A 57 8.57 -33.53 -12.71
N TRP A 58 7.36 -33.38 -12.18
CA TRP A 58 7.11 -32.48 -11.06
C TRP A 58 7.46 -33.12 -9.71
N TRP A 59 8.12 -32.33 -8.85
CA TRP A 59 8.54 -32.68 -7.48
C TRP A 59 9.55 -33.82 -7.40
N THR A 60 10.30 -34.03 -8.46
CA THR A 60 11.40 -35.04 -8.48
C THR A 60 12.63 -34.54 -7.74
N GLY A 61 12.79 -33.21 -7.63
CA GLY A 61 13.98 -32.57 -7.08
C GLY A 61 15.18 -32.50 -8.04
N ASP A 62 14.99 -32.91 -9.30
CA ASP A 62 16.00 -32.79 -10.35
C ASP A 62 15.92 -31.42 -11.01
N SER A 63 16.91 -30.57 -10.75
CA SER A 63 16.97 -29.21 -11.31
C SER A 63 17.02 -29.16 -12.84
N ASN A 64 17.35 -30.26 -13.53
CA ASN A 64 17.39 -30.31 -14.98
C ASN A 64 16.00 -30.51 -15.59
N SER A 65 15.14 -31.31 -14.96
CA SER A 65 13.85 -31.72 -15.53
C SER A 65 12.62 -31.28 -14.72
N ASP A 66 12.77 -30.92 -13.44
CA ASP A 66 11.64 -30.61 -12.56
C ASP A 66 11.18 -29.14 -12.69
N PRO A 67 9.97 -28.88 -13.21
CA PRO A 67 9.44 -27.53 -13.28
C PRO A 67 9.30 -26.84 -11.92
N TRP A 68 9.17 -27.62 -10.84
CA TRP A 68 9.14 -27.09 -9.48
C TRP A 68 10.51 -26.55 -9.03
N GLU A 69 11.61 -27.14 -9.49
CA GLU A 69 12.96 -26.61 -9.29
C GLU A 69 13.24 -25.42 -10.24
N TRP A 70 12.78 -25.48 -11.51
CA TRP A 70 12.97 -24.39 -12.47
C TRP A 70 12.39 -23.06 -11.96
N ARG A 71 11.25 -23.08 -11.25
CA ARG A 71 10.68 -21.86 -10.68
C ARG A 71 11.60 -21.20 -9.65
N MET A 72 12.43 -21.99 -8.96
CA MET A 72 13.39 -21.44 -8.00
C MET A 72 14.57 -20.79 -8.72
N ILE A 73 15.09 -21.46 -9.75
CA ILE A 73 16.17 -20.94 -10.61
C ILE A 73 15.72 -19.63 -11.27
N LEU A 74 14.53 -19.62 -11.86
CA LEU A 74 14.02 -18.48 -12.59
C LEU A 74 13.62 -17.31 -11.66
N ALA A 75 13.21 -17.55 -10.43
CA ALA A 75 12.91 -16.47 -9.48
C ALA A 75 14.13 -15.57 -9.19
N GLU A 76 15.37 -16.13 -9.27
CA GLU A 76 16.61 -15.39 -9.10
C GLU A 76 17.04 -14.61 -10.35
N SER A 77 16.42 -14.92 -11.51
CA SER A 77 16.73 -14.23 -12.77
C SER A 77 16.31 -12.75 -12.73
N ASP A 78 17.14 -11.89 -13.36
CA ASP A 78 16.78 -10.47 -13.56
C ASP A 78 15.73 -10.26 -14.67
N GLU A 79 15.44 -11.30 -15.46
CA GLU A 79 14.58 -11.26 -16.65
C GLU A 79 13.08 -11.41 -16.35
N ILE A 80 12.74 -11.88 -15.16
CA ILE A 80 11.35 -12.18 -14.78
C ILE A 80 11.05 -11.84 -13.32
N ALA A 81 9.77 -11.66 -13.03
CA ALA A 81 9.21 -11.72 -11.68
C ALA A 81 8.50 -13.05 -11.46
N TYR A 82 8.70 -13.67 -10.30
CA TYR A 82 7.92 -14.79 -9.83
C TYR A 82 7.10 -14.40 -8.59
N GLY A 83 5.87 -14.88 -8.48
CA GLY A 83 5.01 -14.58 -7.34
C GLY A 83 3.59 -15.10 -7.51
N LYS A 84 2.75 -14.87 -6.49
CA LYS A 84 1.31 -15.25 -6.52
C LYS A 84 0.48 -14.20 -7.25
N PHE A 85 0.75 -13.97 -8.53
CA PHE A 85 0.13 -12.93 -9.33
C PHE A 85 -1.27 -13.29 -9.86
N PHE A 86 -1.57 -14.55 -10.09
CA PHE A 86 -2.76 -15.00 -10.83
C PHE A 86 -3.81 -15.57 -9.88
N ARG A 87 -4.68 -14.70 -9.35
CA ARG A 87 -5.73 -15.08 -8.38
C ARG A 87 -5.17 -15.90 -7.22
N GLN A 88 -4.13 -15.40 -6.55
CA GLN A 88 -3.39 -16.04 -5.46
C GLN A 88 -2.59 -17.29 -5.88
N LYS A 89 -2.59 -17.64 -7.16
CA LYS A 89 -1.77 -18.72 -7.71
C LYS A 89 -0.45 -18.17 -8.23
N ALA A 90 0.59 -19.01 -8.14
CA ALA A 90 1.92 -18.69 -8.59
C ALA A 90 2.03 -18.60 -10.12
N GLY A 91 2.99 -17.82 -10.59
CA GLY A 91 3.36 -17.73 -11.99
C GLY A 91 4.38 -16.62 -12.22
N PHE A 92 4.65 -16.35 -13.47
CA PHE A 92 5.71 -15.49 -13.95
C PHE A 92 5.18 -14.29 -14.72
N ILE A 93 5.87 -13.15 -14.59
CA ILE A 93 5.71 -11.97 -15.43
C ILE A 93 7.11 -11.62 -15.93
N SER A 94 7.31 -11.51 -17.24
CA SER A 94 8.59 -11.08 -17.80
C SER A 94 8.91 -9.63 -17.40
N LYS A 95 10.19 -9.29 -17.29
CA LYS A 95 10.64 -7.93 -16.96
C LYS A 95 10.00 -6.89 -17.89
N ALA A 96 9.94 -7.17 -19.18
CA ALA A 96 9.35 -6.25 -20.17
C ALA A 96 7.87 -5.95 -19.93
N TRP A 97 7.09 -6.90 -19.38
CA TRP A 97 5.66 -6.74 -19.12
C TRP A 97 5.36 -6.30 -17.69
N PHE A 98 6.36 -6.32 -16.81
CA PHE A 98 6.14 -6.00 -15.40
C PHE A 98 5.61 -4.57 -15.16
N PRO A 99 6.13 -3.51 -15.83
CA PRO A 99 5.59 -2.15 -15.66
C PRO A 99 4.13 -2.02 -16.06
N VAL A 100 3.71 -2.71 -17.12
CA VAL A 100 2.30 -2.72 -17.58
C VAL A 100 1.40 -3.37 -16.52
N PHE A 101 1.82 -4.51 -15.96
CA PHE A 101 1.11 -5.15 -14.85
C PHE A 101 1.13 -4.30 -13.57
N ALA A 102 2.24 -3.64 -13.26
CA ALA A 102 2.35 -2.77 -12.10
C ALA A 102 1.37 -1.59 -12.22
N ASN A 103 1.31 -0.93 -13.37
CA ASN A 103 0.35 0.15 -13.61
C ASN A 103 -1.09 -0.33 -13.47
N TYR A 104 -1.45 -1.41 -14.15
CA TYR A 104 -2.79 -1.98 -14.09
C TYR A 104 -3.19 -2.36 -12.67
N ARG A 105 -2.35 -3.10 -11.94
CA ARG A 105 -2.69 -3.69 -10.65
C ARG A 105 -2.59 -2.75 -9.47
N ARG A 106 -1.72 -1.77 -9.57
CA ARG A 106 -1.56 -0.71 -8.56
C ARG A 106 -2.48 0.47 -8.81
N ASN A 107 -3.19 0.49 -9.94
CA ASN A 107 -4.01 1.63 -10.34
C ASN A 107 -3.20 2.96 -10.30
N GLY A 108 -1.93 2.91 -10.70
CA GLY A 108 -1.00 4.04 -10.63
C GLY A 108 -0.62 4.48 -9.21
N TYR A 109 -0.90 3.66 -8.17
CA TYR A 109 -0.54 3.98 -6.79
C TYR A 109 0.84 3.44 -6.42
N ASP A 110 1.64 4.26 -5.77
CA ASP A 110 2.69 3.79 -4.89
C ASP A 110 2.06 3.26 -3.60
N PHE A 111 2.73 2.36 -2.89
CA PHE A 111 2.14 1.72 -1.72
C PHE A 111 1.78 2.70 -0.60
N ASP A 112 2.65 3.68 -0.30
CA ASP A 112 2.37 4.71 0.70
C ASP A 112 1.10 5.48 0.39
N ALA A 113 0.95 5.82 -0.87
CA ALA A 113 -0.21 6.49 -1.40
C ALA A 113 -1.50 5.66 -1.30
N LEU A 114 -1.39 4.36 -1.59
CA LEU A 114 -2.51 3.42 -1.46
C LEU A 114 -2.95 3.29 0.00
N TYR A 115 -1.99 3.27 0.92
CA TYR A 115 -2.28 3.19 2.36
C TYR A 115 -2.88 4.50 2.89
N ASP A 116 -2.33 5.66 2.51
CA ASP A 116 -2.81 6.97 2.92
C ASP A 116 -4.25 7.24 2.45
N ASP A 117 -4.65 6.67 1.31
CA ASP A 117 -6.03 6.72 0.80
C ASP A 117 -6.95 5.66 1.46
N GLY A 118 -6.46 4.89 2.43
CA GLY A 118 -7.23 3.87 3.15
C GLY A 118 -7.56 2.62 2.32
N LEU A 119 -6.89 2.44 1.16
CA LEU A 119 -7.10 1.33 0.24
C LEU A 119 -6.20 0.12 0.53
N ALA A 120 -5.20 0.28 1.39
CA ALA A 120 -4.35 -0.81 1.86
C ALA A 120 -4.58 -1.11 3.34
N SER A 121 -4.42 -2.38 3.72
CA SER A 121 -4.60 -2.81 5.10
C SER A 121 -3.42 -2.40 5.98
N HIS A 122 -3.65 -2.26 7.31
CA HIS A 122 -2.59 -2.05 8.28
C HIS A 122 -1.56 -3.20 8.30
N HIS A 123 -2.00 -4.44 8.04
CA HIS A 123 -1.12 -5.60 7.89
C HIS A 123 -0.14 -5.44 6.71
N SER A 124 -0.66 -5.01 5.55
CA SER A 124 0.17 -4.70 4.39
C SER A 124 1.17 -3.57 4.67
N ARG A 125 0.76 -2.54 5.42
CA ARG A 125 1.63 -1.43 5.82
C ARG A 125 2.81 -1.90 6.64
N LYS A 126 2.58 -2.70 7.68
CA LYS A 126 3.66 -3.25 8.52
C LYS A 126 4.69 -4.06 7.72
N ILE A 127 4.21 -4.84 6.72
CA ILE A 127 5.09 -5.60 5.85
C ILE A 127 5.95 -4.66 5.01
N MET A 128 5.35 -3.69 4.34
CA MET A 128 6.09 -2.75 3.48
C MET A 128 7.07 -1.90 4.27
N ASP A 129 6.72 -1.47 5.49
CA ASP A 129 7.64 -0.78 6.41
C ASP A 129 8.85 -1.65 6.77
N ALA A 130 8.65 -2.97 6.97
CA ALA A 130 9.75 -3.89 7.22
C ALA A 130 10.71 -4.00 6.02
N PHE A 131 10.20 -3.98 4.78
CA PHE A 131 11.04 -3.94 3.57
C PHE A 131 11.81 -2.63 3.46
N LEU A 132 11.19 -1.48 3.69
CA LEU A 132 11.85 -0.17 3.68
C LEU A 132 13.00 -0.08 4.71
N LEU A 133 12.77 -0.58 5.93
CA LEU A 133 13.80 -0.62 6.97
C LEU A 133 14.96 -1.55 6.58
N ASN A 134 14.65 -2.71 5.99
CA ASN A 134 15.66 -3.69 5.62
C ASN A 134 16.44 -3.31 4.36
N GLU A 135 15.85 -2.56 3.44
CA GLU A 135 16.53 -2.03 2.25
C GLU A 135 17.73 -1.16 2.62
N GLN A 136 17.58 -0.35 3.67
CA GLN A 136 18.65 0.49 4.19
C GLN A 136 19.78 -0.29 4.88
N MET A 137 19.51 -1.50 5.37
CA MET A 137 20.44 -2.28 6.18
C MET A 137 21.11 -3.42 5.42
N VAL A 138 20.38 -4.21 4.62
CA VAL A 138 20.85 -5.52 4.07
C VAL A 138 20.35 -5.79 2.63
N GLY A 139 19.99 -4.76 1.85
CA GLY A 139 19.60 -4.93 0.44
C GLY A 139 18.16 -5.38 0.22
N GLY A 140 17.28 -5.24 1.20
CA GLY A 140 15.82 -5.33 1.03
C GLY A 140 15.21 -6.74 0.94
N ARG A 141 16.01 -7.80 1.00
CA ARG A 141 15.53 -9.20 0.92
C ARG A 141 15.04 -9.70 2.28
N LEU A 142 13.83 -10.26 2.34
CA LEU A 142 13.26 -10.83 3.57
C LEU A 142 12.60 -12.18 3.30
N THR A 143 12.84 -13.13 4.19
CA THR A 143 12.12 -14.41 4.28
C THR A 143 10.84 -14.27 5.13
N ILE A 144 9.90 -15.23 5.03
CA ILE A 144 8.70 -15.23 5.87
C ILE A 144 9.03 -15.19 7.37
N PRO A 145 10.00 -15.97 7.91
CA PRO A 145 10.37 -15.84 9.32
C PRO A 145 10.87 -14.45 9.72
N GLU A 146 11.62 -13.78 8.86
CA GLU A 146 12.11 -12.42 9.10
C GLU A 146 10.96 -11.40 9.05
N ILE A 147 10.05 -11.50 8.08
CA ILE A 147 8.84 -10.69 8.02
C ILE A 147 7.98 -10.91 9.28
N THR A 148 7.81 -12.15 9.71
CA THR A 148 7.05 -12.45 10.93
C THR A 148 7.72 -11.85 12.16
N LYS A 149 9.04 -11.92 12.26
CA LYS A 149 9.81 -11.35 13.37
C LYS A 149 9.75 -9.83 13.40
N THR A 150 9.80 -9.17 12.23
CA THR A 150 9.91 -7.71 12.11
C THR A 150 8.54 -7.03 12.10
N ALA A 151 7.60 -7.57 11.31
CA ALA A 151 6.28 -6.99 11.09
C ALA A 151 5.17 -7.66 11.92
N GLY A 152 5.42 -8.83 12.51
CA GLY A 152 4.39 -9.63 13.18
C GLY A 152 3.35 -10.25 12.23
N GLU A 153 3.68 -10.34 10.93
CA GLU A 153 2.74 -10.73 9.89
C GLU A 153 3.09 -12.11 9.29
N THR A 154 2.11 -12.73 8.65
CA THR A 154 2.23 -14.08 8.09
C THR A 154 2.19 -14.07 6.56
N GLU A 155 2.47 -15.23 5.93
CA GLU A 155 2.38 -15.41 4.47
C GLU A 155 1.01 -14.96 3.90
N ARG A 156 -0.09 -15.13 4.65
CA ARG A 156 -1.43 -14.73 4.21
C ARG A 156 -1.50 -13.22 3.91
N SER A 157 -0.79 -12.40 4.69
CA SER A 157 -0.76 -10.94 4.50
C SER A 157 0.17 -10.50 3.35
N ILE A 158 1.09 -11.37 2.91
CA ILE A 158 2.01 -11.11 1.77
C ILE A 158 1.31 -11.30 0.42
N VAL A 159 0.37 -12.25 0.33
CA VAL A 159 -0.29 -12.60 -0.94
C VAL A 159 -0.99 -11.41 -1.62
N PRO A 160 -1.75 -10.56 -0.92
CA PRO A 160 -2.32 -9.35 -1.53
C PRO A 160 -1.28 -8.41 -2.12
N LEU A 161 -0.12 -8.25 -1.47
CA LEU A 161 0.99 -7.41 -1.96
C LEU A 161 1.62 -7.99 -3.22
N GLN A 162 1.76 -9.33 -3.34
CA GLN A 162 2.19 -9.97 -4.57
C GLN A 162 1.16 -9.79 -5.69
N MET A 163 -0.12 -10.02 -5.42
CA MET A 163 -1.19 -9.83 -6.41
C MET A 163 -1.22 -8.40 -6.95
N GLN A 164 -0.94 -7.42 -6.11
CA GLN A 164 -0.82 -6.01 -6.48
C GLN A 164 0.56 -5.63 -7.01
N THR A 165 1.48 -6.60 -7.19
CA THR A 165 2.85 -6.39 -7.70
C THR A 165 3.75 -5.52 -6.81
N TYR A 166 3.43 -5.27 -5.55
CA TYR A 166 4.33 -4.58 -4.61
C TYR A 166 5.44 -5.48 -4.07
N LEU A 167 5.24 -6.81 -4.07
CA LEU A 167 6.24 -7.79 -3.68
C LEU A 167 6.37 -8.89 -4.73
N ILE A 168 7.59 -9.36 -4.92
CA ILE A 168 7.96 -10.50 -5.74
C ILE A 168 8.74 -11.52 -4.91
N VAL A 169 8.83 -12.75 -5.38
CA VAL A 169 9.77 -13.75 -4.86
C VAL A 169 11.06 -13.65 -5.67
N ASP A 170 12.16 -13.36 -5.03
CA ASP A 170 13.47 -13.14 -5.63
C ASP A 170 14.46 -14.30 -5.32
N GLY A 171 13.94 -15.45 -5.00
CA GLY A 171 14.70 -16.65 -4.73
C GLY A 171 14.09 -17.50 -3.64
N PHE A 172 14.79 -18.57 -3.29
CA PHE A 172 14.36 -19.52 -2.27
C PHE A 172 15.50 -19.92 -1.36
N GLN A 173 15.23 -20.02 -0.08
CA GLN A 173 16.21 -20.42 0.93
C GLN A 173 15.73 -21.62 1.71
N ARG A 174 16.59 -22.64 1.85
CA ARG A 174 16.36 -23.78 2.74
C ARG A 174 16.89 -23.46 4.14
N ARG A 175 16.21 -23.94 5.15
CA ARG A 175 16.69 -23.85 6.53
C ARG A 175 17.99 -24.65 6.66
N GLN A 176 18.93 -24.11 7.41
CA GLN A 176 20.17 -24.79 7.73
C GLN A 176 20.14 -25.27 9.18
N SER A 177 20.59 -26.51 9.41
CA SER A 177 20.84 -27.06 10.73
C SER A 177 22.09 -26.41 11.34
N LYS A 178 22.30 -26.59 12.66
CA LYS A 178 23.53 -26.14 13.33
C LYS A 178 24.82 -26.67 12.70
N ASN A 179 24.73 -27.79 11.99
CA ASN A 179 25.86 -28.45 11.30
C ASN A 179 25.95 -28.04 9.81
N GLY A 180 25.27 -26.95 9.38
CA GLY A 180 25.31 -26.48 7.99
C GLY A 180 24.53 -27.34 6.98
N LYS A 181 23.82 -28.40 7.41
CA LYS A 181 23.03 -29.25 6.51
C LYS A 181 21.64 -28.58 6.25
N SER A 182 21.33 -28.38 4.99
CA SER A 182 20.01 -27.87 4.56
C SER A 182 18.90 -28.89 4.86
N TYR A 183 17.76 -28.43 5.38
CA TYR A 183 16.61 -29.29 5.68
C TYR A 183 15.30 -28.53 5.43
N GLY A 184 14.21 -29.29 5.27
CA GLY A 184 12.85 -28.77 5.06
C GLY A 184 12.60 -28.26 3.66
N LEU A 185 11.38 -27.77 3.44
CA LEU A 185 10.97 -27.14 2.18
C LEU A 185 11.63 -25.77 2.02
N PRO A 186 12.03 -25.39 0.79
CA PRO A 186 12.55 -24.06 0.52
C PRO A 186 11.49 -22.99 0.81
N SER A 187 11.89 -21.95 1.52
CA SER A 187 11.08 -20.77 1.82
C SER A 187 11.38 -19.66 0.83
N GLY A 188 10.36 -18.99 0.32
CA GLY A 188 10.56 -17.84 -0.56
C GLY A 188 11.28 -16.69 0.13
N VAL A 189 12.17 -16.06 -0.60
CA VAL A 189 12.82 -14.78 -0.28
C VAL A 189 12.10 -13.71 -1.06
N TYR A 190 11.58 -12.71 -0.37
CA TYR A 190 10.77 -11.64 -0.97
C TYR A 190 11.57 -10.36 -1.11
N LEU A 191 11.21 -9.59 -2.13
CA LEU A 191 11.82 -8.31 -2.46
C LEU A 191 10.78 -7.38 -3.07
N THR A 192 10.98 -6.07 -2.98
CA THR A 192 10.19 -5.14 -3.79
C THR A 192 10.73 -5.09 -5.22
N PRO A 193 9.90 -4.99 -6.25
CA PRO A 193 10.37 -4.85 -7.62
C PRO A 193 11.23 -3.61 -7.82
N GLU A 194 10.96 -2.55 -7.06
CA GLU A 194 11.72 -1.31 -7.06
C GLU A 194 13.17 -1.53 -6.62
N THR A 195 13.39 -2.38 -5.62
CA THR A 195 14.74 -2.78 -5.19
C THR A 195 15.44 -3.64 -6.24
N LYS A 196 14.70 -4.51 -6.97
CA LYS A 196 15.26 -5.37 -8.01
C LYS A 196 15.61 -4.60 -9.28
N TRP A 197 14.72 -3.72 -9.76
CA TRP A 197 14.83 -3.11 -11.10
C TRP A 197 14.86 -1.58 -11.10
N GLY A 198 14.75 -0.97 -9.95
CA GLY A 198 14.64 0.48 -9.80
C GLY A 198 13.23 1.02 -9.96
N TYR A 199 12.95 2.08 -9.22
CA TYR A 199 11.63 2.73 -9.22
C TYR A 199 11.19 3.23 -10.60
N GLU A 200 12.08 3.90 -11.33
CA GLU A 200 11.80 4.47 -12.65
C GLU A 200 11.37 3.40 -13.67
N PHE A 201 11.98 2.23 -13.61
CA PHE A 201 11.61 1.11 -14.48
C PHE A 201 10.23 0.55 -14.12
N VAL A 202 10.00 0.23 -12.85
CA VAL A 202 8.74 -0.39 -12.39
C VAL A 202 7.54 0.51 -12.65
N THR A 203 7.71 1.83 -12.56
CA THR A 203 6.65 2.83 -12.74
C THR A 203 6.62 3.47 -14.13
N SER A 204 7.41 2.96 -15.09
CA SER A 204 7.54 3.56 -16.43
C SER A 204 6.21 3.68 -17.18
N GLU A 205 5.24 2.78 -16.92
CA GLU A 205 3.91 2.79 -17.55
C GLU A 205 2.85 3.60 -16.78
N TYR A 206 3.23 4.28 -15.68
CA TYR A 206 2.27 5.09 -14.90
C TYR A 206 1.79 6.35 -15.64
N HIS A 207 2.32 6.65 -16.80
CA HIS A 207 1.80 7.68 -17.71
C HIS A 207 0.58 7.24 -18.51
N THR A 208 0.34 5.93 -18.59
CA THR A 208 -0.79 5.28 -19.27
C THR A 208 -1.92 5.05 -18.25
N SER A 209 -3.17 5.03 -18.69
CA SER A 209 -4.27 4.67 -17.78
C SER A 209 -4.20 3.16 -17.43
N PRO A 210 -4.66 2.76 -16.23
CA PRO A 210 -4.74 1.35 -15.88
C PRO A 210 -5.62 0.53 -16.83
N GLU A 211 -6.65 1.14 -17.40
CA GLU A 211 -7.54 0.54 -18.39
C GLU A 211 -6.82 0.27 -19.70
N GLU A 212 -5.98 1.19 -20.17
CA GLU A 212 -5.14 0.98 -21.36
C GLU A 212 -4.09 -0.11 -21.10
N SER A 213 -3.49 -0.14 -19.93
CA SER A 213 -2.58 -1.22 -19.53
C SER A 213 -3.29 -2.58 -19.50
N TRP A 214 -4.53 -2.62 -19.03
CA TRP A 214 -5.36 -3.84 -19.09
C TRP A 214 -5.61 -4.28 -20.55
N LEU A 215 -5.96 -3.34 -21.43
CA LEU A 215 -6.16 -3.65 -22.88
C LEU A 215 -4.89 -4.21 -23.53
N GLN A 216 -3.71 -3.68 -23.21
CA GLN A 216 -2.43 -4.22 -23.67
C GLN A 216 -2.21 -5.66 -23.19
N ILE A 217 -2.49 -5.97 -21.91
CA ILE A 217 -2.39 -7.32 -21.36
C ILE A 217 -3.35 -8.27 -22.08
N MET A 218 -4.59 -7.85 -22.30
CA MET A 218 -5.60 -8.62 -23.04
C MET A 218 -5.18 -8.89 -24.49
N GLU A 219 -4.70 -7.88 -25.19
CA GLU A 219 -4.23 -8.01 -26.56
C GLU A 219 -3.04 -8.98 -26.66
N GLN A 220 -2.08 -8.88 -25.75
CA GLN A 220 -0.94 -9.79 -25.72
C GLN A 220 -1.37 -11.24 -25.45
N ALA A 221 -2.28 -11.46 -24.51
CA ALA A 221 -2.82 -12.77 -24.22
C ALA A 221 -3.57 -13.35 -25.45
N ASN A 222 -4.39 -12.53 -26.12
CA ASN A 222 -5.15 -12.95 -27.30
C ASN A 222 -4.27 -13.31 -28.51
N LYS A 223 -3.07 -12.77 -28.64
CA LYS A 223 -2.12 -13.17 -29.70
C LYS A 223 -1.78 -14.66 -29.66
N LYS A 224 -1.74 -15.25 -28.47
CA LYS A 224 -1.42 -16.68 -28.29
C LYS A 224 -2.64 -17.53 -27.97
N PHE A 225 -3.63 -16.97 -27.27
CA PHE A 225 -4.80 -17.67 -26.76
C PHE A 225 -6.09 -17.09 -27.33
N SER A 226 -6.15 -16.99 -28.66
CA SER A 226 -7.26 -16.34 -29.40
C SER A 226 -8.64 -17.00 -29.17
N ALA A 227 -8.69 -18.24 -28.69
CA ALA A 227 -9.93 -18.93 -28.33
C ALA A 227 -10.42 -18.56 -26.92
N ALA A 228 -9.61 -17.86 -26.11
CA ALA A 228 -10.01 -17.45 -24.76
C ALA A 228 -11.00 -16.29 -24.83
N SER A 229 -12.11 -16.40 -24.10
CA SER A 229 -13.06 -15.30 -23.94
C SER A 229 -12.49 -14.22 -23.02
N GLU A 230 -12.93 -12.97 -23.20
CA GLU A 230 -12.56 -11.86 -22.30
C GLU A 230 -12.85 -12.18 -20.83
N LYS A 231 -13.95 -12.90 -20.56
CA LYS A 231 -14.31 -13.35 -19.20
C LYS A 231 -13.25 -14.30 -18.63
N GLN A 232 -12.78 -15.28 -19.40
CA GLN A 232 -11.74 -16.22 -18.97
C GLN A 232 -10.41 -15.48 -18.71
N LEU A 233 -10.02 -14.56 -19.62
CA LEU A 233 -8.84 -13.74 -19.44
C LEU A 233 -8.94 -12.88 -18.17
N TYR A 234 -10.09 -12.25 -17.93
CA TYR A 234 -10.30 -11.48 -16.70
C TYR A 234 -10.28 -12.37 -15.44
N GLU A 235 -10.82 -13.59 -15.52
CA GLU A 235 -10.78 -14.52 -14.39
C GLU A 235 -9.37 -15.06 -14.09
N VAL A 236 -8.45 -15.09 -15.05
CA VAL A 236 -7.07 -15.55 -14.83
C VAL A 236 -6.13 -14.38 -14.50
N LEU A 237 -6.21 -13.32 -15.28
CA LEU A 237 -5.26 -12.20 -15.25
C LEU A 237 -5.77 -10.98 -14.48
N GLY A 238 -7.09 -10.80 -14.42
CA GLY A 238 -7.70 -9.63 -13.82
C GLY A 238 -7.55 -9.58 -12.30
N ILE A 239 -7.60 -8.38 -11.77
CA ILE A 239 -7.68 -8.11 -10.33
C ILE A 239 -8.98 -7.34 -10.08
N ARG A 240 -9.71 -7.72 -9.02
CA ARG A 240 -10.76 -6.85 -8.50
C ARG A 240 -10.07 -5.80 -7.65
N TYR A 241 -10.20 -4.55 -8.03
CA TYR A 241 -9.88 -3.46 -7.12
C TYR A 241 -10.77 -3.61 -5.89
N PRO A 242 -10.29 -3.28 -4.67
CA PRO A 242 -11.20 -3.07 -3.55
C PRO A 242 -12.24 -2.08 -4.05
N GLU A 243 -13.50 -2.50 -4.13
CA GLU A 243 -14.59 -1.60 -4.44
C GLU A 243 -14.49 -0.46 -3.42
N GLN A 244 -14.42 0.77 -3.88
CA GLN A 244 -14.68 1.91 -3.00
C GLN A 244 -15.98 1.57 -2.28
N PRO A 245 -16.08 1.77 -0.95
CA PRO A 245 -17.30 1.46 -0.23
C PRO A 245 -18.46 2.06 -1.01
N ALA A 246 -19.33 1.20 -1.52
CA ALA A 246 -20.43 1.61 -2.36
C ALA A 246 -21.21 2.65 -1.59
N SER A 247 -21.25 3.87 -2.11
CA SER A 247 -22.30 4.82 -1.75
C SER A 247 -23.61 4.08 -2.06
N ASN A 248 -24.48 3.94 -1.07
CA ASN A 248 -25.71 3.17 -1.12
C ASN A 248 -26.79 3.73 -2.08
N ASP A 249 -26.39 4.34 -3.19
CA ASP A 249 -27.31 4.97 -4.14
C ASP A 249 -26.91 4.71 -5.59
N ALA A 250 -26.98 3.46 -6.05
CA ALA A 250 -26.99 3.21 -7.49
C ALA A 250 -27.80 1.95 -7.86
N LYS A 251 -29.10 1.95 -7.54
CA LYS A 251 -30.09 1.24 -8.36
C LYS A 251 -30.77 2.26 -9.25
N ILE A 252 -30.11 2.67 -10.31
CA ILE A 252 -30.76 3.42 -11.40
C ILE A 252 -30.33 2.82 -12.74
N VAL A 253 -31.29 2.08 -13.30
CA VAL A 253 -31.68 1.95 -14.72
C VAL A 253 -30.62 2.29 -15.77
N LYS A 254 -30.19 1.25 -16.48
CA LYS A 254 -29.54 1.35 -17.78
C LYS A 254 -30.45 2.02 -18.81
N ASN A 255 -30.36 3.32 -18.94
CA ASN A 255 -30.81 4.02 -20.15
C ASN A 255 -29.60 4.52 -20.92
N LYS A 256 -29.44 4.02 -22.13
CA LYS A 256 -28.51 4.55 -23.13
C LYS A 256 -28.95 5.99 -23.44
N SER A 257 -28.30 6.98 -22.82
CA SER A 257 -28.40 8.37 -23.20
C SER A 257 -27.00 8.90 -23.56
N GLN A 258 -26.96 9.60 -24.67
CA GLN A 258 -25.87 10.27 -25.34
C GLN A 258 -24.81 10.82 -24.39
N LYS A 259 -23.53 10.37 -24.57
CA LYS A 259 -22.36 10.96 -23.93
C LYS A 259 -22.17 12.38 -24.45
N THR A 260 -22.70 13.36 -23.75
CA THR A 260 -22.18 14.72 -23.84
C THR A 260 -20.76 14.69 -23.27
N LYS A 261 -19.76 15.07 -24.08
CA LYS A 261 -18.37 15.24 -23.63
C LYS A 261 -18.38 16.20 -22.43
N LYS A 262 -18.04 15.70 -21.24
CA LYS A 262 -17.75 16.60 -20.10
C LYS A 262 -16.61 17.53 -20.52
N PRO A 263 -16.70 18.85 -20.23
CA PRO A 263 -15.61 19.77 -20.52
C PRO A 263 -14.34 19.29 -19.81
N ASP A 264 -13.19 19.49 -20.47
CA ASP A 264 -11.89 19.20 -19.87
C ASP A 264 -11.77 19.99 -18.55
N PRO A 265 -11.58 19.33 -17.39
CA PRO A 265 -11.49 20.02 -16.11
C PRO A 265 -10.47 21.16 -16.11
N MET A 266 -9.39 21.03 -16.89
CA MET A 266 -8.33 22.04 -16.97
C MET A 266 -8.73 23.33 -17.72
N GLN A 267 -9.89 23.35 -18.38
CA GLN A 267 -10.44 24.56 -19.01
C GLN A 267 -11.28 25.41 -18.05
N LEU A 268 -11.58 24.87 -16.88
CA LEU A 268 -12.31 25.60 -15.84
C LEU A 268 -11.37 26.57 -15.09
N PRO A 269 -11.87 27.71 -14.58
CA PRO A 269 -11.07 28.62 -13.75
C PRO A 269 -10.68 27.96 -12.42
N PHE A 270 -9.63 28.48 -11.76
CA PHE A 270 -9.32 28.11 -10.39
C PHE A 270 -10.32 28.77 -9.44
N PRO A 271 -10.86 28.10 -8.43
CA PRO A 271 -10.53 26.73 -7.94
C PRO A 271 -11.36 25.59 -8.55
N GLU A 272 -12.28 25.86 -9.48
CA GLU A 272 -13.21 24.88 -10.05
C GLU A 272 -12.49 23.72 -10.74
N ASN A 273 -11.42 24.00 -11.47
CA ASN A 273 -10.59 23.02 -12.12
C ASN A 273 -9.98 22.03 -11.12
N LEU A 274 -9.48 22.52 -9.98
CA LEU A 274 -8.91 21.70 -8.92
C LEU A 274 -9.99 20.87 -8.22
N PHE A 275 -11.15 21.46 -7.94
CA PHE A 275 -12.24 20.75 -7.26
C PHE A 275 -12.85 19.65 -8.13
N THR A 276 -12.97 19.86 -9.43
CA THR A 276 -13.42 18.82 -10.36
C THR A 276 -12.47 17.63 -10.35
N VAL A 277 -11.16 17.87 -10.32
CA VAL A 277 -10.13 16.81 -10.24
C VAL A 277 -10.07 16.15 -8.86
N ILE A 278 -10.31 16.91 -7.79
CA ILE A 278 -10.44 16.37 -6.44
C ILE A 278 -11.74 15.56 -6.27
N GLY A 279 -12.78 15.82 -7.10
CA GLY A 279 -14.09 15.18 -6.97
C GLY A 279 -14.96 15.80 -5.89
N LEU A 280 -14.75 17.07 -5.56
CA LEU A 280 -15.53 17.82 -4.56
C LEU A 280 -16.91 18.27 -5.07
N ASP A 281 -17.15 18.20 -6.35
CA ASP A 281 -18.47 18.31 -6.98
C ASP A 281 -19.50 17.31 -6.41
N LEU A 282 -18.99 16.19 -5.84
CA LEU A 282 -19.79 15.17 -5.14
C LEU A 282 -19.99 15.46 -3.63
N ILE A 283 -19.28 16.42 -3.05
CA ILE A 283 -19.28 16.70 -1.60
C ILE A 283 -20.24 17.85 -1.24
N PHE A 284 -20.56 18.71 -2.20
CA PHE A 284 -21.58 19.74 -2.03
C PHE A 284 -22.93 19.19 -2.48
N ASP A 285 -23.75 18.79 -1.54
CA ASP A 285 -25.03 18.04 -1.66
C ASP A 285 -26.11 18.67 -2.56
N SER A 286 -25.82 19.70 -3.35
CA SER A 286 -26.86 20.45 -4.07
C SER A 286 -26.71 20.50 -5.59
N GLY A 287 -25.67 19.93 -6.19
CA GLY A 287 -25.47 20.02 -7.65
C GLY A 287 -25.34 21.45 -8.20
N ILE A 288 -25.35 22.45 -7.33
CA ILE A 288 -25.17 23.86 -7.65
C ILE A 288 -23.82 24.26 -7.03
N TYR A 289 -22.87 24.58 -7.89
CA TYR A 289 -21.60 25.15 -7.47
C TYR A 289 -21.88 26.55 -6.84
N THR A 290 -21.76 26.61 -5.55
CA THR A 290 -21.69 27.88 -4.82
C THR A 290 -20.24 28.32 -4.76
N PRO A 291 -19.89 29.54 -5.22
CA PRO A 291 -18.51 30.02 -5.08
C PRO A 291 -18.11 29.97 -3.62
N LEU A 292 -16.82 29.54 -3.39
CA LEU A 292 -16.27 29.49 -2.03
C LEU A 292 -16.37 30.86 -1.38
N SER A 293 -16.67 30.89 -0.08
CA SER A 293 -16.51 32.09 0.74
C SER A 293 -15.04 32.51 0.81
N GLU A 294 -14.76 33.77 1.14
CA GLU A 294 -13.39 34.26 1.34
C GLU A 294 -12.62 33.43 2.36
N ASP A 295 -13.28 32.99 3.43
CA ASP A 295 -12.66 32.16 4.47
C ASP A 295 -12.36 30.73 3.97
N GLN A 296 -13.20 30.17 3.11
CA GLN A 296 -12.95 28.89 2.45
C GLN A 296 -11.82 28.99 1.42
N MET A 297 -11.76 30.08 0.63
CA MET A 297 -10.63 30.34 -0.28
C MET A 297 -9.32 30.47 0.48
N ARG A 298 -9.30 31.20 1.60
CA ARG A 298 -8.16 31.28 2.49
C ARG A 298 -7.77 29.92 3.05
N GLY A 299 -8.75 29.06 3.34
CA GLY A 299 -8.53 27.68 3.78
C GLY A 299 -7.89 26.83 2.67
N LEU A 300 -8.29 26.99 1.41
CA LEU A 300 -7.70 26.31 0.26
C LEU A 300 -6.25 26.76 0.04
N GLU A 301 -5.98 28.07 0.07
CA GLU A 301 -4.63 28.59 -0.04
C GLU A 301 -3.72 28.06 1.06
N TYR A 302 -4.19 28.05 2.30
CA TYR A 302 -3.46 27.47 3.42
C TYR A 302 -3.18 25.98 3.19
N ALA A 303 -4.17 25.19 2.76
CA ALA A 303 -4.00 23.76 2.49
C ALA A 303 -2.94 23.53 1.40
N ILE A 304 -2.91 24.36 0.33
CA ILE A 304 -1.90 24.31 -0.73
C ILE A 304 -0.52 24.68 -0.17
N GLU A 305 -0.42 25.71 0.67
CA GLU A 305 0.86 26.15 1.26
C GLU A 305 1.48 25.09 2.21
N THR A 306 0.66 24.27 2.84
CA THR A 306 1.13 23.15 3.69
C THR A 306 1.63 21.94 2.92
N LEU A 307 1.53 21.91 1.59
CA LEU A 307 2.09 20.85 0.77
C LEU A 307 3.63 20.89 0.73
N PRO A 308 4.30 19.75 0.57
CA PRO A 308 5.74 19.72 0.33
C PRO A 308 6.13 20.61 -0.87
N LYS A 309 7.24 21.31 -0.79
CA LYS A 309 7.66 22.36 -1.74
C LYS A 309 7.46 21.99 -3.22
N MET A 310 7.95 20.83 -3.65
CA MET A 310 7.83 20.39 -5.06
C MET A 310 6.37 20.11 -5.43
N VAL A 311 5.60 19.49 -4.54
CA VAL A 311 4.19 19.18 -4.76
C VAL A 311 3.38 20.47 -4.90
N ARG A 312 3.57 21.41 -3.97
CA ARG A 312 2.96 22.74 -4.01
C ARG A 312 3.27 23.46 -5.32
N THR A 313 4.52 23.47 -5.75
CA THR A 313 4.93 24.09 -7.03
C THR A 313 4.16 23.49 -8.19
N VAL A 314 4.09 22.16 -8.29
CA VAL A 314 3.34 21.50 -9.38
C VAL A 314 1.85 21.82 -9.32
N ILE A 315 1.22 21.76 -8.15
CA ILE A 315 -0.21 22.11 -8.00
C ILE A 315 -0.47 23.55 -8.43
N ARG A 316 0.39 24.52 -8.05
CA ARG A 316 0.23 25.93 -8.46
C ARG A 316 0.37 26.10 -9.97
N LEU A 317 1.43 25.55 -10.56
CA LEU A 317 1.66 25.65 -12.01
C LEU A 317 0.52 25.01 -12.83
N ARG A 318 -0.01 23.89 -12.37
CA ARG A 318 -1.08 23.16 -13.08
C ARG A 318 -2.46 23.83 -12.94
N PHE A 319 -2.87 24.18 -11.73
CA PHE A 319 -4.25 24.58 -11.44
C PHE A 319 -4.44 26.09 -11.32
N ILE A 320 -3.44 26.84 -10.89
CA ILE A 320 -3.53 28.31 -10.77
C ILE A 320 -3.00 28.98 -12.04
N GLU A 321 -1.87 28.51 -12.56
CA GLU A 321 -1.24 29.07 -13.78
C GLU A 321 -1.70 28.36 -15.07
N HIS A 322 -2.54 27.34 -14.97
CA HIS A 322 -3.11 26.58 -16.09
C HIS A 322 -2.08 25.98 -17.07
N LEU A 323 -0.85 25.71 -16.63
CA LEU A 323 0.16 25.11 -17.48
C LEU A 323 -0.15 23.64 -17.75
N THR A 324 0.11 23.17 -18.97
CA THR A 324 -0.01 21.75 -19.33
C THR A 324 1.08 20.94 -18.61
N THR A 325 0.86 19.64 -18.40
CA THR A 325 1.88 18.74 -17.82
C THR A 325 3.21 18.80 -18.59
N LYS A 326 3.16 19.03 -19.92
CA LYS A 326 4.37 19.19 -20.76
C LYS A 326 5.14 20.47 -20.38
N GLN A 327 4.47 21.60 -20.29
CA GLN A 327 5.09 22.89 -19.93
C GLN A 327 5.66 22.85 -18.50
N VAL A 328 4.95 22.24 -17.54
CA VAL A 328 5.46 22.07 -16.18
C VAL A 328 6.68 21.14 -16.16
N ALA A 329 6.68 20.07 -16.96
CA ALA A 329 7.82 19.17 -17.08
C ALA A 329 9.06 19.88 -17.63
N GLU A 330 8.89 20.70 -18.65
CA GLU A 330 9.94 21.53 -19.25
C GLU A 330 10.46 22.57 -18.25
N SER A 331 9.56 23.31 -17.56
CA SER A 331 9.95 24.35 -16.59
C SER A 331 10.71 23.80 -15.37
N LEU A 332 10.37 22.60 -14.91
CA LEU A 332 10.99 21.96 -13.75
C LEU A 332 12.11 20.98 -14.12
N GLN A 333 12.42 20.81 -15.40
CA GLN A 333 13.42 19.86 -15.93
C GLN A 333 13.19 18.44 -15.42
N ARG A 334 11.94 17.97 -15.50
CA ARG A 334 11.50 16.65 -15.08
C ARG A 334 10.74 15.96 -16.21
N SER A 335 10.61 14.61 -16.13
CA SER A 335 9.75 13.88 -17.07
C SER A 335 8.27 14.22 -16.84
N ARG A 336 7.44 14.10 -17.89
CA ARG A 336 5.98 14.28 -17.77
C ARG A 336 5.38 13.30 -16.77
N SER A 337 5.84 12.05 -16.78
CA SER A 337 5.44 11.02 -15.83
C SER A 337 5.70 11.46 -14.40
N ARG A 338 6.88 12.05 -14.12
CA ARG A 338 7.20 12.56 -12.79
C ARG A 338 6.30 13.72 -12.36
N ILE A 339 5.98 14.64 -13.26
CA ILE A 339 5.05 15.75 -12.96
C ILE A 339 3.66 15.20 -12.65
N TRP A 340 3.17 14.25 -13.42
CA TRP A 340 1.88 13.62 -13.20
C TRP A 340 1.80 12.90 -11.83
N GLN A 341 2.85 12.17 -11.44
CA GLN A 341 2.96 11.56 -10.10
C GLN A 341 2.89 12.59 -8.97
N ILE A 342 3.64 13.70 -9.12
CA ILE A 342 3.65 14.78 -8.14
C ILE A 342 2.28 15.45 -8.06
N GLU A 343 1.62 15.68 -9.20
CA GLU A 343 0.26 16.23 -9.28
C GLU A 343 -0.74 15.33 -8.54
N ARG A 344 -0.75 14.02 -8.84
CA ARG A 344 -1.62 13.05 -8.14
C ARG A 344 -1.35 13.00 -6.63
N LYS A 345 -0.09 13.05 -6.24
CA LYS A 345 0.29 13.13 -4.81
C LYS A 345 -0.27 14.40 -4.16
N GLY A 346 -0.20 15.53 -4.85
CA GLY A 346 -0.77 16.81 -4.38
C GLY A 346 -2.28 16.75 -4.21
N ILE A 347 -2.98 16.19 -5.20
CA ILE A 347 -4.43 16.00 -5.15
C ILE A 347 -4.82 15.13 -3.95
N ARG A 348 -4.10 14.03 -3.69
CA ARG A 348 -4.33 13.18 -2.52
C ARG A 348 -4.11 13.91 -1.21
N PHE A 349 -3.02 14.65 -1.10
CA PHE A 349 -2.75 15.44 0.10
C PHE A 349 -3.85 16.47 0.39
N LEU A 350 -4.44 17.06 -0.64
CA LEU A 350 -5.57 17.98 -0.50
C LEU A 350 -6.87 17.28 -0.12
N LYS A 351 -7.08 16.03 -0.58
CA LYS A 351 -8.23 15.19 -0.18
C LYS A 351 -8.15 14.72 1.27
N HIS A 352 -6.98 14.73 1.88
CA HIS A 352 -6.85 14.30 3.27
C HIS A 352 -7.66 15.18 4.22
N VAL A 353 -8.40 14.57 5.15
CA VAL A 353 -9.33 15.26 6.07
C VAL A 353 -8.65 16.43 6.77
N SER A 354 -7.38 16.30 7.17
CA SER A 354 -6.63 17.36 7.86
C SER A 354 -6.41 18.63 7.03
N ARG A 355 -6.48 18.55 5.70
CA ARG A 355 -6.37 19.71 4.80
C ARG A 355 -7.71 20.10 4.20
N MET A 356 -8.50 19.09 3.83
CA MET A 356 -9.83 19.31 3.25
C MET A 356 -10.74 20.12 4.20
N SER A 357 -10.64 19.88 5.51
CA SER A 357 -11.43 20.61 6.51
C SER A 357 -11.23 22.13 6.46
N PHE A 358 -10.03 22.61 6.11
CA PHE A 358 -9.76 24.05 6.02
C PHE A 358 -10.55 24.74 4.91
N PHE A 359 -10.69 24.13 3.74
CA PHE A 359 -11.45 24.74 2.65
C PHE A 359 -12.91 24.27 2.61
N LYS A 360 -13.27 23.20 3.30
CA LYS A 360 -14.65 22.80 3.49
C LYS A 360 -15.36 23.66 4.55
N ASN A 361 -14.73 23.86 5.69
CA ASN A 361 -15.31 24.57 6.83
C ASN A 361 -14.96 26.06 6.85
N GLY A 362 -13.88 26.47 6.18
CA GLY A 362 -13.26 27.79 6.27
C GLY A 362 -12.03 27.79 7.19
N TYR A 363 -11.05 28.64 6.87
CA TYR A 363 -9.78 28.73 7.62
C TYR A 363 -9.98 29.17 9.08
N GLY A 364 -10.79 30.20 9.30
CA GLY A 364 -11.06 30.72 10.64
C GLY A 364 -11.83 29.71 11.50
N VAL A 365 -12.84 29.07 10.93
CA VAL A 365 -13.63 28.05 11.61
C VAL A 365 -12.79 26.86 11.99
N GLU A 366 -11.99 26.32 11.07
CA GLU A 366 -11.17 25.13 11.33
C GLU A 366 -10.05 25.41 12.34
N THR A 367 -9.38 26.57 12.23
CA THR A 367 -8.35 26.97 13.20
C THR A 367 -8.92 27.16 14.60
N ALA A 368 -10.09 27.78 14.73
CA ALA A 368 -10.78 27.95 16.02
C ALA A 368 -11.16 26.59 16.61
N GLN A 369 -11.69 25.67 15.81
CA GLN A 369 -12.03 24.32 16.26
C GLN A 369 -10.81 23.52 16.70
N ARG A 370 -9.69 23.62 15.98
CA ARG A 370 -8.44 22.94 16.36
C ARG A 370 -7.83 23.52 17.62
N ALA A 371 -7.83 24.85 17.75
CA ALA A 371 -7.38 25.51 18.96
C ALA A 371 -8.24 25.11 20.17
N ARG A 372 -9.56 25.04 19.98
CA ARG A 372 -10.48 24.57 21.02
C ARG A 372 -10.22 23.12 21.40
N ARG A 373 -10.06 22.17 20.45
CA ARG A 373 -9.73 20.77 20.74
C ARG A 373 -8.37 20.63 21.41
N ALA A 374 -7.35 21.38 20.94
CA ALA A 374 -6.02 21.37 21.56
C ALA A 374 -6.10 21.87 23.01
N TRP A 375 -6.90 22.92 23.25
CA TRP A 375 -7.13 23.45 24.57
C TRP A 375 -7.94 22.51 25.48
N GLU A 376 -8.97 21.83 24.95
CA GLU A 376 -9.74 20.81 25.67
C GLU A 376 -8.90 19.59 26.04
N ASN A 377 -7.90 19.26 25.23
CA ASN A 377 -6.96 18.16 25.45
C ASN A 377 -5.70 18.57 26.23
N SER A 378 -5.56 19.86 26.60
CA SER A 378 -4.35 20.29 27.30
C SER A 378 -4.34 19.76 28.74
N VAL A 379 -3.18 19.22 29.13
CA VAL A 379 -2.93 18.67 30.47
C VAL A 379 -3.12 19.73 31.58
N GLU A 380 -2.89 21.01 31.27
CA GLU A 380 -3.03 22.14 32.21
C GLU A 380 -4.45 22.32 32.76
N ARG A 381 -5.45 21.78 32.03
CA ARG A 381 -6.87 21.86 32.46
C ARG A 381 -7.36 20.70 33.26
N VAL A 382 -6.57 19.67 33.43
CA VAL A 382 -6.92 18.59 34.38
C VAL A 382 -6.94 19.13 35.80
N PHE A 383 -6.13 20.15 36.08
CA PHE A 383 -6.01 20.79 37.40
C PHE A 383 -6.50 22.25 37.32
N ASP A 384 -7.79 22.47 37.53
CA ASP A 384 -8.37 23.81 37.54
C ASP A 384 -8.70 24.22 38.98
N ASN A 385 -8.06 25.29 39.46
CA ASN A 385 -8.27 25.83 40.84
C ASN A 385 -8.08 24.78 41.98
N GLY A 386 -7.23 23.79 41.78
CA GLY A 386 -6.96 22.73 42.75
C GLY A 386 -7.94 21.55 42.72
N GLU A 387 -8.92 21.59 41.82
CA GLU A 387 -9.82 20.46 41.59
C GLU A 387 -9.39 19.64 40.40
N ILE A 388 -9.50 18.30 40.44
CA ILE A 388 -9.15 17.38 39.38
C ILE A 388 -10.36 17.13 38.50
N SER A 389 -10.25 17.50 37.21
CA SER A 389 -11.23 17.10 36.20
C SER A 389 -10.97 15.66 35.72
N TRP A 390 -11.64 14.69 36.35
CA TRP A 390 -11.43 13.25 36.05
C TRP A 390 -11.74 12.87 34.61
N ASP A 391 -12.82 13.41 34.02
CA ASP A 391 -13.17 13.15 32.61
C ASP A 391 -12.07 13.58 31.63
N ARG A 392 -11.31 14.61 32.00
CA ARG A 392 -10.16 15.07 31.21
C ARG A 392 -8.93 14.24 31.50
N ALA A 393 -8.69 13.91 32.75
CA ALA A 393 -7.58 13.06 33.16
C ALA A 393 -7.63 11.68 32.46
N GLU A 394 -8.81 11.13 32.21
CA GLU A 394 -8.99 9.86 31.48
C GLU A 394 -8.59 9.96 30.02
N LYS A 395 -8.66 11.14 29.40
CA LYS A 395 -8.31 11.39 28.00
C LYS A 395 -6.84 11.71 27.79
N VAL A 396 -6.11 12.07 28.84
CA VAL A 396 -4.68 12.42 28.77
C VAL A 396 -3.84 11.16 28.92
N SER A 397 -3.13 10.79 27.84
CA SER A 397 -2.21 9.65 27.87
C SER A 397 -0.96 9.94 28.71
N ILE A 398 -0.40 8.94 29.38
CA ILE A 398 0.89 9.08 30.07
C ILE A 398 2.03 9.47 29.12
N HIS A 399 1.86 9.26 27.82
CA HIS A 399 2.82 9.72 26.78
C HIS A 399 2.88 11.26 26.69
N GLU A 400 1.79 11.95 26.98
CA GLU A 400 1.69 13.41 26.90
C GLU A 400 2.31 14.11 28.12
N LEU A 401 2.61 13.36 29.17
CA LEU A 401 3.19 13.90 30.40
C LEU A 401 4.67 14.27 30.29
N GLY A 402 5.34 13.93 29.19
CA GLY A 402 6.76 14.22 28.98
C GLY A 402 7.66 13.54 30.00
N LEU A 403 7.32 12.31 30.40
CA LEU A 403 8.12 11.46 31.28
C LEU A 403 9.24 10.75 30.48
N SER A 404 10.31 10.38 31.17
CA SER A 404 11.37 9.56 30.59
C SER A 404 10.83 8.21 30.09
N ASP A 405 11.50 7.58 29.12
CA ASP A 405 11.11 6.28 28.57
C ASP A 405 11.05 5.21 29.66
N ARG A 406 11.95 5.27 30.63
CA ARG A 406 11.97 4.36 31.77
C ARG A 406 10.72 4.47 32.63
N SER A 407 10.35 5.69 33.06
CA SER A 407 9.17 5.95 33.86
C SER A 407 7.89 5.56 33.14
N ARG A 408 7.79 5.92 31.87
CA ARG A 408 6.67 5.61 30.99
C ARG A 408 6.48 4.11 30.81
N ASN A 409 7.56 3.37 30.50
CA ASN A 409 7.51 1.91 30.33
C ASN A 409 7.19 1.18 31.63
N GLY A 410 7.70 1.67 32.77
CA GLY A 410 7.35 1.13 34.10
C GLY A 410 5.88 1.30 34.41
N LEU A 411 5.30 2.47 34.18
CA LEU A 411 3.87 2.75 34.36
C LEU A 411 3.00 1.85 33.44
N ARG A 412 3.34 1.74 32.17
CA ARG A 412 2.62 0.85 31.24
C ARG A 412 2.71 -0.62 31.63
N GLY A 413 3.88 -1.06 32.08
CA GLY A 413 4.07 -2.42 32.61
C GLY A 413 3.19 -2.72 33.84
N GLY A 414 2.82 -1.68 34.61
CA GLY A 414 1.87 -1.75 35.71
C GLY A 414 0.41 -1.50 35.32
N GLY A 415 0.10 -1.37 34.01
CA GLY A 415 -1.28 -1.14 33.54
C GLY A 415 -1.77 0.30 33.61
N VAL A 416 -0.87 1.28 33.81
CA VAL A 416 -1.22 2.71 33.81
C VAL A 416 -1.04 3.29 32.43
N GLU A 417 -2.14 3.71 31.77
CA GLU A 417 -2.18 4.22 30.42
C GLU A 417 -2.54 5.70 30.33
N ASN A 418 -3.27 6.24 31.30
CA ASN A 418 -3.72 7.62 31.29
C ASN A 418 -3.47 8.31 32.65
N LEU A 419 -3.62 9.64 32.65
CA LEU A 419 -3.39 10.47 33.83
C LEU A 419 -4.35 10.17 34.99
N ALA A 420 -5.61 9.82 34.71
CA ALA A 420 -6.56 9.49 35.77
C ALA A 420 -6.14 8.23 36.52
N GLN A 421 -5.67 7.21 35.81
CA GLN A 421 -5.14 6.00 36.45
C GLN A 421 -3.90 6.32 37.26
N LEU A 422 -2.99 7.17 36.77
CA LEU A 422 -1.80 7.60 37.50
C LEU A 422 -2.17 8.36 38.76
N LEU A 423 -3.11 9.30 38.71
CA LEU A 423 -3.57 10.09 39.86
C LEU A 423 -4.16 9.22 40.97
N ARG A 424 -4.90 8.15 40.63
CA ARG A 424 -5.41 7.18 41.63
C ARG A 424 -4.31 6.45 42.41
N PHE A 425 -3.12 6.28 41.81
CA PHE A 425 -1.97 5.72 42.52
C PHE A 425 -1.28 6.74 43.43
N MET A 426 -1.49 8.04 43.20
CA MET A 426 -0.81 9.06 44.01
C MET A 426 -1.35 9.16 45.43
N ASP A 427 -2.50 8.55 45.74
CA ASP A 427 -2.98 8.36 47.10
C ASP A 427 -2.14 7.32 47.89
N TYR A 428 -1.48 6.41 47.16
CA TYR A 428 -0.62 5.36 47.69
C TYR A 428 0.60 5.16 46.75
N PRO A 429 1.50 6.16 46.66
CA PRO A 429 2.55 6.18 45.64
C PRO A 429 3.58 5.06 45.76
N GLU A 430 3.69 4.45 46.98
CA GLU A 430 4.54 3.27 47.21
C GLU A 430 4.10 2.05 46.40
N LYS A 431 2.83 1.97 45.97
CA LYS A 431 2.36 0.88 45.10
C LYS A 431 2.97 0.91 43.72
N LEU A 432 3.35 2.10 43.22
CA LEU A 432 4.06 2.23 41.93
C LEU A 432 5.46 1.61 41.96
N LEU A 433 6.09 1.56 43.17
CA LEU A 433 7.41 0.92 43.31
C LEU A 433 7.36 -0.61 43.20
N GLN A 434 6.18 -1.21 43.18
CA GLN A 434 6.00 -2.64 42.94
C GLN A 434 5.97 -2.98 41.46
N PHE A 435 5.88 -1.99 40.57
CA PHE A 435 5.89 -2.20 39.15
C PHE A 435 7.29 -2.55 38.65
N ASN A 436 7.37 -3.51 37.72
CA ASN A 436 8.61 -3.85 37.09
C ASN A 436 9.24 -2.63 36.41
N TRP A 437 10.51 -2.40 36.63
CA TRP A 437 11.29 -1.30 36.06
C TRP A 437 10.95 0.12 36.57
N PHE A 438 10.01 0.25 37.54
CA PHE A 438 9.62 1.53 38.13
C PHE A 438 10.25 1.68 39.51
N GLY A 439 11.33 2.44 39.63
CA GLY A 439 12.08 2.65 40.86
C GLY A 439 11.84 4.03 41.50
N PRO A 440 12.51 4.33 42.66
CA PRO A 440 12.34 5.59 43.37
C PRO A 440 12.62 6.83 42.52
N ALA A 441 13.57 6.76 41.58
CA ALA A 441 13.86 7.87 40.66
C ALA A 441 12.70 8.14 39.69
N CYS A 442 12.00 7.08 39.25
CA CYS A 442 10.80 7.21 38.41
C CYS A 442 9.64 7.83 39.19
N LEU A 443 9.46 7.43 40.44
CA LEU A 443 8.45 8.01 41.31
C LEU A 443 8.72 9.50 41.57
N GLN A 444 9.96 9.87 41.84
CA GLN A 444 10.37 11.27 41.99
C GLN A 444 10.09 12.10 40.75
N GLU A 445 10.44 11.59 39.56
CA GLU A 445 10.16 12.24 38.27
C GLU A 445 8.65 12.46 38.07
N VAL A 446 7.83 11.42 38.25
CA VAL A 446 6.38 11.50 38.12
C VAL A 446 5.80 12.53 39.11
N THR A 447 6.18 12.47 40.37
CA THR A 447 5.71 13.42 41.41
C THR A 447 6.08 14.87 41.05
N GLN A 448 7.32 15.12 40.66
CA GLN A 448 7.74 16.45 40.22
C GLN A 448 6.97 16.95 39.01
N LYS A 449 6.70 16.05 38.07
CA LYS A 449 5.96 16.40 36.85
C LYS A 449 4.50 16.74 37.16
N LEU A 450 3.84 15.94 37.99
CA LEU A 450 2.46 16.20 38.41
C LEU A 450 2.33 17.51 39.21
N LYS A 451 3.29 17.80 40.10
CA LYS A 451 3.34 19.08 40.81
C LYS A 451 3.50 20.28 39.88
N LYS A 452 4.35 20.17 38.83
CA LYS A 452 4.50 21.20 37.80
C LYS A 452 3.22 21.42 36.99
N LEU A 453 2.37 20.41 36.88
CA LEU A 453 1.08 20.49 36.19
C LEU A 453 -0.05 21.00 37.08
N GLY A 454 0.23 21.29 38.35
CA GLY A 454 -0.74 21.86 39.31
C GLY A 454 -1.42 20.81 40.18
N ALA A 455 -0.97 19.55 40.17
CA ALA A 455 -1.49 18.55 41.08
C ALA A 455 -1.09 18.86 42.54
N ASN A 456 -2.05 18.82 43.41
CA ASN A 456 -1.84 19.03 44.87
C ASN A 456 -1.59 17.65 45.50
N ILE A 457 -0.35 17.10 45.33
CA ILE A 457 0.07 15.75 45.77
C ILE A 457 1.35 15.79 46.60
#